data_cd28a9e3c202742553226f6aaa9b3451
#
_entry.id   cd28a9e3c202742553226f6aaa9b3451
#
_cell.length_a   1.000
_cell.length_b   1.000
_cell.length_c   1.000
_cell.angle_alpha   90.00
_cell.angle_beta   90.00
_cell.angle_gamma   90.00
#
_symmetry.space_group_name_H-M   'P 1'
#
loop_
_entity.id
_entity.type
_entity.pdbx_description
1 polymer ?
#
loop_
_entity_poly.entity_id
_entity_poly.type
_entity_poly.pdbx_seq_one_letter_code
_entity_poly.pdbx_strand_id
1 'polypeptide(L)'
;MIAWDNGVGLSRDLRLIEQILTDAGMQVDFQPGRGRGKLRKWFGPPLRRVKFAVRRALHRPRHDVNLMLEHIRPELLGGASRNVFIPNPEWCLKSDRRSLSKIDRILAKTHHAVDIFRREGCNVEWMGFTSVDRLQPQVERRHGFFHLAGRSSAKRTRLLLEVWARHPEWPLLTVVQHPKMADFRPQADNIVHRIDYIDDAELQRLQNENLFHLCPSETEGFGHYLMEALSVGAITLVTDAEPMNELVTAERGVLIPFSETRPQELATRYLVDAAAVEAAVEAALALTPLQIEARSAAARDFYVRNDAAFRRQLVAAMWRMIEQPATLPQLALEVEEEVPNGLVAGS
;
A
#
# COMPACT_ATOMS: atom_id res chain seq x y z
N MET A 1 -16.84 3.69 -4.85
CA MET A 1 -15.65 2.93 -4.39
C MET A 1 -16.07 1.59 -3.79
N ILE A 2 -15.27 0.56 -4.00
CA ILE A 2 -15.55 -0.81 -3.57
C ILE A 2 -14.34 -1.31 -2.78
N ALA A 3 -14.53 -1.54 -1.48
CA ALA A 3 -13.48 -2.13 -0.64
C ALA A 3 -14.09 -2.82 0.58
N TRP A 4 -13.23 -3.54 1.28
CA TRP A 4 -13.55 -4.13 2.56
C TRP A 4 -13.14 -3.16 3.68
N ASP A 5 -14.08 -2.61 4.40
CA ASP A 5 -13.77 -1.82 5.58
C ASP A 5 -13.22 -2.75 6.67
N ASN A 6 -11.90 -2.73 6.89
CA ASN A 6 -11.21 -3.54 7.90
C ASN A 6 -11.00 -2.81 9.23
N GLY A 7 -11.44 -1.55 9.33
CA GLY A 7 -11.31 -0.70 10.52
C GLY A 7 -9.88 -0.21 10.81
N VAL A 8 -8.93 -0.44 9.90
CA VAL A 8 -7.50 -0.10 10.07
C VAL A 8 -6.94 0.62 8.83
N GLY A 9 -5.86 0.13 8.23
CA GLY A 9 -5.17 0.76 7.12
C GLY A 9 -6.07 1.00 5.89
N LEU A 10 -6.78 -0.02 5.42
CA LEU A 10 -7.67 0.10 4.28
C LEU A 10 -8.82 1.08 4.49
N SER A 11 -9.32 1.20 5.73
CA SER A 11 -10.34 2.21 6.07
C SER A 11 -9.79 3.64 6.01
N ARG A 12 -8.50 3.82 6.31
CA ARG A 12 -7.81 5.11 6.15
C ARG A 12 -7.63 5.44 4.66
N ASP A 13 -7.20 4.47 3.86
CA ASP A 13 -7.07 4.62 2.40
C ASP A 13 -8.40 5.05 1.77
N LEU A 14 -9.49 4.40 2.15
CA LEU A 14 -10.82 4.73 1.65
C LEU A 14 -11.23 6.16 1.93
N ARG A 15 -11.06 6.61 3.18
CA ARG A 15 -11.42 7.99 3.58
C ARG A 15 -10.55 9.02 2.87
N LEU A 16 -9.24 8.75 2.75
CA LEU A 16 -8.31 9.63 2.07
C LEU A 16 -8.68 9.81 0.59
N ILE A 17 -8.91 8.70 -0.11
CA ILE A 17 -9.29 8.71 -1.52
C ILE A 17 -10.67 9.38 -1.71
N GLU A 18 -11.66 9.02 -0.87
CA GLU A 18 -12.99 9.62 -0.90
C GLU A 18 -12.93 11.14 -0.75
N GLN A 19 -12.19 11.62 0.24
CA GLN A 19 -12.01 13.08 0.48
C GLN A 19 -11.41 13.76 -0.75
N ILE A 20 -10.30 13.24 -1.29
CA ILE A 20 -9.60 13.83 -2.45
C ILE A 20 -10.54 13.90 -3.67
N LEU A 21 -11.26 12.82 -3.95
CA LEU A 21 -12.14 12.75 -5.13
C LEU A 21 -13.38 13.66 -4.95
N THR A 22 -13.92 13.75 -3.73
CA THR A 22 -15.04 14.62 -3.42
C THR A 22 -14.64 16.10 -3.52
N ASP A 23 -13.47 16.46 -3.01
CA ASP A 23 -12.91 17.82 -3.12
C ASP A 23 -12.65 18.22 -4.58
N ALA A 24 -12.38 17.23 -5.45
CA ALA A 24 -12.24 17.41 -6.90
C ALA A 24 -13.58 17.44 -7.66
N GLY A 25 -14.72 17.46 -6.97
CA GLY A 25 -16.06 17.56 -7.56
C GLY A 25 -16.64 16.23 -8.06
N MET A 26 -16.05 15.09 -7.72
CA MET A 26 -16.57 13.77 -8.09
C MET A 26 -17.59 13.29 -7.06
N GLN A 27 -18.69 12.70 -7.52
CA GLN A 27 -19.63 12.03 -6.63
C GLN A 27 -19.14 10.64 -6.29
N VAL A 28 -18.88 10.39 -5.00
CA VAL A 28 -18.31 9.11 -4.52
C VAL A 28 -19.37 8.30 -3.76
N ASP A 29 -19.72 7.13 -4.31
CA ASP A 29 -20.56 6.14 -3.64
C ASP A 29 -19.69 5.03 -3.04
N PHE A 30 -19.82 4.73 -1.75
CA PHE A 30 -19.15 3.62 -1.10
C PHE A 30 -20.01 2.36 -1.06
N GLN A 31 -19.47 1.25 -1.57
CA GLN A 31 -20.11 -0.06 -1.47
C GLN A 31 -19.28 -0.99 -0.57
N PRO A 32 -19.74 -1.27 0.66
CA PRO A 32 -19.03 -2.17 1.55
C PRO A 32 -18.98 -3.60 0.99
N GLY A 33 -17.81 -4.22 1.08
CA GLY A 33 -17.53 -5.55 0.53
C GLY A 33 -18.35 -6.72 1.11
N ARG A 34 -19.08 -6.56 2.21
CA ARG A 34 -19.86 -7.61 2.88
C ARG A 34 -21.37 -7.46 2.72
N GLY A 35 -22.01 -8.49 2.14
CA GLY A 35 -23.45 -8.71 2.31
C GLY A 35 -23.73 -9.29 3.71
N ARG A 36 -24.69 -8.71 4.46
CA ARG A 36 -25.17 -9.28 5.73
C ARG A 36 -26.06 -10.52 5.45
N GLY A 37 -25.81 -11.65 6.14
CA GLY A 37 -26.64 -12.88 6.10
C GLY A 37 -26.14 -14.00 5.18
N LYS A 38 -26.31 -15.29 5.61
CA LYS A 38 -25.82 -16.49 4.90
C LYS A 38 -26.43 -16.67 3.51
N LEU A 39 -27.73 -16.48 3.34
CA LEU A 39 -28.45 -16.59 2.08
C LEU A 39 -28.04 -15.49 1.10
N ARG A 40 -27.82 -14.27 1.56
CA ARG A 40 -27.39 -13.15 0.72
C ARG A 40 -25.94 -13.30 0.24
N LYS A 41 -25.11 -14.06 0.98
CA LYS A 41 -23.74 -14.42 0.56
C LYS A 41 -23.75 -15.41 -0.59
N TRP A 42 -24.73 -16.34 -0.64
CA TRP A 42 -24.78 -17.43 -1.63
C TRP A 42 -25.43 -16.98 -2.94
N PHE A 43 -26.60 -16.34 -2.86
CA PHE A 43 -27.39 -15.91 -4.03
C PHE A 43 -27.13 -14.47 -4.47
N GLY A 44 -26.60 -13.62 -3.60
CA GLY A 44 -26.32 -12.21 -3.91
C GLY A 44 -25.33 -11.99 -5.06
N PRO A 45 -24.16 -12.66 -5.10
CA PRO A 45 -23.20 -12.47 -6.17
C PRO A 45 -23.70 -12.84 -7.57
N PRO A 46 -24.32 -14.02 -7.82
CA PRO A 46 -24.80 -14.36 -9.15
C PRO A 46 -25.95 -13.44 -9.63
N LEU A 47 -26.88 -13.09 -8.76
CA LEU A 47 -27.95 -12.15 -9.09
C LEU A 47 -27.42 -10.75 -9.45
N ARG A 48 -26.40 -10.28 -8.75
CA ARG A 48 -25.75 -9.00 -9.09
C ARG A 48 -25.04 -9.07 -10.43
N ARG A 49 -24.32 -10.16 -10.73
CA ARG A 49 -23.70 -10.39 -12.05
C ARG A 49 -24.71 -10.29 -13.19
N VAL A 50 -25.82 -10.99 -13.08
CA VAL A 50 -26.89 -10.96 -14.10
C VAL A 50 -27.47 -9.54 -14.23
N LYS A 51 -27.85 -8.91 -13.11
CA LYS A 51 -28.40 -7.54 -13.11
C LYS A 51 -27.46 -6.53 -13.77
N PHE A 52 -26.17 -6.58 -13.44
CA PHE A 52 -25.18 -5.64 -14.00
C PHE A 52 -24.81 -5.99 -15.44
N ALA A 53 -24.79 -7.28 -15.82
CA ALA A 53 -24.60 -7.69 -17.21
C ALA A 53 -25.71 -7.16 -18.11
N VAL A 54 -26.97 -7.30 -17.69
CA VAL A 54 -28.15 -6.76 -18.43
C VAL A 54 -28.06 -5.24 -18.54
N ARG A 55 -27.70 -4.52 -17.46
CA ARG A 55 -27.54 -3.06 -17.51
C ARG A 55 -26.40 -2.62 -18.44
N ARG A 56 -25.28 -3.34 -18.44
CA ARG A 56 -24.16 -3.09 -19.35
C ARG A 56 -24.55 -3.32 -20.80
N ALA A 57 -25.28 -4.39 -21.09
CA ALA A 57 -25.83 -4.68 -22.42
C ALA A 57 -26.79 -3.57 -22.90
N LEU A 58 -27.53 -2.95 -21.98
CA LEU A 58 -28.43 -1.83 -22.27
C LEU A 58 -27.73 -0.45 -22.26
N HIS A 59 -26.39 -0.40 -22.22
CA HIS A 59 -25.58 0.83 -22.13
C HIS A 59 -26.04 1.79 -21.01
N ARG A 60 -26.50 1.25 -19.87
CA ARG A 60 -26.95 2.00 -18.69
C ARG A 60 -26.19 1.54 -17.43
N PRO A 61 -24.86 1.70 -17.35
CA PRO A 61 -24.12 1.46 -16.12
C PRO A 61 -24.63 2.40 -15.01
N ARG A 62 -24.48 1.98 -13.77
CA ARG A 62 -24.91 2.78 -12.62
C ARG A 62 -23.91 3.88 -12.30
N HIS A 63 -22.63 3.62 -12.58
CA HIS A 63 -21.50 4.50 -12.27
C HIS A 63 -20.56 4.60 -13.47
N ASP A 64 -19.80 5.68 -13.57
CA ASP A 64 -18.78 5.84 -14.58
C ASP A 64 -17.60 4.91 -14.30
N VAL A 65 -17.14 4.89 -13.05
CA VAL A 65 -15.96 4.11 -12.61
C VAL A 65 -16.27 3.30 -11.35
N ASN A 66 -15.90 2.02 -11.36
CA ASN A 66 -15.69 1.24 -10.15
C ASN A 66 -14.22 1.36 -9.72
N LEU A 67 -13.96 1.95 -8.57
CA LEU A 67 -12.65 1.96 -7.95
C LEU A 67 -12.59 0.88 -6.87
N MET A 68 -11.78 -0.16 -7.09
CA MET A 68 -11.61 -1.31 -6.20
C MET A 68 -10.27 -1.22 -5.48
N LEU A 69 -10.26 -1.42 -4.17
CA LEU A 69 -9.05 -1.42 -3.35
C LEU A 69 -8.79 -2.82 -2.79
N GLU A 70 -7.53 -3.23 -2.81
CA GLU A 70 -6.96 -4.47 -2.27
C GLU A 70 -7.47 -5.75 -2.96
N HIS A 71 -8.80 -5.87 -3.18
CA HIS A 71 -9.38 -7.06 -3.81
C HIS A 71 -10.38 -6.72 -4.92
N ILE A 72 -10.36 -7.52 -5.99
CA ILE A 72 -11.32 -7.41 -7.08
C ILE A 72 -12.63 -8.11 -6.68
N ARG A 73 -13.76 -7.46 -6.99
CA ARG A 73 -15.10 -7.99 -6.75
C ARG A 73 -15.79 -8.28 -8.11
N PRO A 74 -15.61 -9.52 -8.63
CA PRO A 74 -16.08 -9.86 -9.98
C PRO A 74 -17.58 -9.67 -10.18
N GLU A 75 -18.37 -9.78 -9.09
CA GLU A 75 -19.81 -9.56 -9.13
C GLU A 75 -20.24 -8.10 -9.29
N LEU A 76 -19.30 -7.15 -9.19
CA LEU A 76 -19.56 -5.72 -9.32
C LEU A 76 -18.98 -5.10 -10.60
N LEU A 77 -18.18 -5.85 -11.37
CA LEU A 77 -17.50 -5.35 -12.58
C LEU A 77 -18.45 -4.78 -13.63
N GLY A 78 -19.66 -5.34 -13.75
CA GLY A 78 -20.70 -4.82 -14.67
C GLY A 78 -21.48 -3.60 -14.15
N GLY A 79 -21.14 -3.10 -12.96
CA GLY A 79 -21.86 -1.98 -12.33
C GLY A 79 -21.41 -0.59 -12.78
N ALA A 80 -20.29 -0.50 -13.47
CA ALA A 80 -19.72 0.74 -14.01
C ALA A 80 -19.25 0.57 -15.45
N SER A 81 -19.01 1.70 -16.12
CA SER A 81 -18.43 1.75 -17.46
C SER A 81 -16.96 1.29 -17.47
N ARG A 82 -16.24 1.60 -16.42
CA ARG A 82 -14.80 1.30 -16.24
C ARG A 82 -14.55 0.67 -14.86
N ASN A 83 -13.55 -0.20 -14.83
CA ASN A 83 -13.09 -0.84 -13.61
C ASN A 83 -11.61 -0.49 -13.37
N VAL A 84 -11.36 0.21 -12.27
CA VAL A 84 -10.03 0.62 -11.82
C VAL A 84 -9.70 -0.15 -10.56
N PHE A 85 -8.46 -0.60 -10.43
CA PHE A 85 -7.99 -1.37 -9.29
C PHE A 85 -6.74 -0.76 -8.66
N ILE A 86 -6.75 -0.58 -7.35
CA ILE A 86 -5.60 -0.17 -6.53
C ILE A 86 -5.17 -1.39 -5.71
N PRO A 87 -4.18 -2.17 -6.17
CA PRO A 87 -3.74 -3.39 -5.51
C PRO A 87 -2.74 -3.14 -4.38
N ASN A 88 -2.62 -4.17 -3.53
CA ASN A 88 -1.44 -4.46 -2.73
C ASN A 88 -0.89 -5.80 -3.22
N PRO A 89 0.32 -5.86 -3.82
CA PRO A 89 0.85 -7.09 -4.44
C PRO A 89 0.94 -8.28 -3.46
N GLU A 90 1.29 -8.03 -2.20
CA GLU A 90 1.43 -9.03 -1.15
C GLU A 90 0.08 -9.63 -0.67
N TRP A 91 -1.04 -9.01 -1.09
CA TRP A 91 -2.41 -9.48 -0.81
C TRP A 91 -3.19 -9.83 -2.07
N CYS A 92 -2.54 -9.83 -3.26
CA CYS A 92 -3.20 -10.14 -4.52
C CYS A 92 -3.45 -11.65 -4.65
N LEU A 93 -4.60 -12.09 -4.20
CA LEU A 93 -4.99 -13.50 -4.16
C LEU A 93 -5.14 -14.10 -5.58
N LYS A 94 -5.10 -15.43 -5.67
CA LYS A 94 -5.36 -16.15 -6.95
C LYS A 94 -6.71 -15.80 -7.57
N SER A 95 -7.73 -15.46 -6.77
CA SER A 95 -9.03 -14.97 -7.24
C SER A 95 -8.94 -13.62 -7.93
N ASP A 96 -8.10 -12.73 -7.40
CA ASP A 96 -7.87 -11.40 -7.98
C ASP A 96 -7.13 -11.52 -9.31
N ARG A 97 -6.05 -12.32 -9.34
CA ARG A 97 -5.27 -12.59 -10.56
C ARG A 97 -6.14 -13.09 -11.72
N ARG A 98 -7.11 -14.00 -11.46
CA ARG A 98 -8.06 -14.49 -12.49
C ARG A 98 -8.97 -13.38 -13.05
N SER A 99 -9.07 -12.26 -12.38
CA SER A 99 -9.96 -11.16 -12.75
C SER A 99 -9.21 -9.94 -13.28
N LEU A 100 -7.86 -9.96 -13.30
CA LEU A 100 -7.04 -8.83 -13.75
C LEU A 100 -7.34 -8.43 -15.19
N SER A 101 -7.59 -9.40 -16.09
CA SER A 101 -7.96 -9.13 -17.50
C SER A 101 -9.28 -8.36 -17.68
N LYS A 102 -10.07 -8.21 -16.61
CA LYS A 102 -11.35 -7.46 -16.62
C LYS A 102 -11.22 -6.06 -16.02
N ILE A 103 -10.00 -5.67 -15.67
CA ILE A 103 -9.68 -4.35 -15.10
C ILE A 103 -9.16 -3.47 -16.23
N ASP A 104 -9.78 -2.32 -16.41
CA ASP A 104 -9.41 -1.37 -17.46
C ASP A 104 -8.09 -0.65 -17.12
N ARG A 105 -7.86 -0.37 -15.84
CA ARG A 105 -6.64 0.30 -15.36
C ARG A 105 -6.28 -0.13 -13.94
N ILE A 106 -5.00 -0.40 -13.71
CA ILE A 106 -4.41 -0.51 -12.37
C ILE A 106 -3.73 0.80 -12.03
N LEU A 107 -4.05 1.36 -10.86
CA LEU A 107 -3.36 2.50 -10.27
C LEU A 107 -2.42 1.99 -9.18
N ALA A 108 -1.13 1.94 -9.48
CA ALA A 108 -0.12 1.39 -8.61
C ALA A 108 0.41 2.42 -7.60
N LYS A 109 0.54 2.02 -6.34
CA LYS A 109 1.03 2.89 -5.24
C LYS A 109 2.54 3.09 -5.30
N THR A 110 3.28 2.15 -5.87
CA THR A 110 4.75 2.11 -5.92
C THR A 110 5.23 1.70 -7.31
N HIS A 111 6.48 2.01 -7.66
CA HIS A 111 7.09 1.55 -8.91
C HIS A 111 7.24 0.02 -8.92
N HIS A 112 7.57 -0.57 -7.78
CA HIS A 112 7.59 -2.03 -7.60
C HIS A 112 6.24 -2.68 -8.00
N ALA A 113 5.12 -2.11 -7.56
CA ALA A 113 3.80 -2.59 -7.95
C ALA A 113 3.53 -2.40 -9.46
N VAL A 114 4.03 -1.32 -10.07
CA VAL A 114 3.94 -1.13 -11.53
C VAL A 114 4.61 -2.28 -12.26
N ASP A 115 5.83 -2.66 -11.88
CA ASP A 115 6.60 -3.71 -12.54
C ASP A 115 5.97 -5.09 -12.34
N ILE A 116 5.43 -5.37 -11.16
CA ILE A 116 4.70 -6.61 -10.88
C ILE A 116 3.49 -6.74 -11.81
N PHE A 117 2.60 -5.75 -11.82
CA PHE A 117 1.35 -5.85 -12.59
C PHE A 117 1.54 -5.69 -14.10
N ARG A 118 2.61 -5.04 -14.57
CA ARG A 118 3.00 -5.08 -15.99
C ARG A 118 3.41 -6.48 -16.42
N ARG A 119 4.16 -7.22 -15.60
CA ARG A 119 4.49 -8.63 -15.85
C ARG A 119 3.27 -9.55 -15.87
N GLU A 120 2.21 -9.20 -15.14
CA GLU A 120 0.89 -9.87 -15.22
C GLU A 120 0.07 -9.44 -16.47
N GLY A 121 0.62 -8.65 -17.38
CA GLY A 121 -0.03 -8.19 -18.61
C GLY A 121 -1.09 -7.10 -18.42
N CYS A 122 -1.07 -6.39 -17.30
CA CYS A 122 -2.06 -5.38 -16.97
C CYS A 122 -1.70 -4.01 -17.54
N ASN A 123 -2.74 -3.19 -17.81
CA ASN A 123 -2.58 -1.77 -18.09
C ASN A 123 -2.38 -1.02 -16.77
N VAL A 124 -1.15 -0.62 -16.48
CA VAL A 124 -0.74 -0.07 -15.18
C VAL A 124 -0.24 1.36 -15.32
N GLU A 125 -0.71 2.21 -14.43
CA GLU A 125 -0.25 3.58 -14.25
C GLU A 125 0.28 3.76 -12.82
N TRP A 126 1.45 4.39 -12.68
CA TRP A 126 1.94 4.80 -11.38
C TRP A 126 1.15 6.01 -10.87
N MET A 127 0.54 5.86 -9.71
CA MET A 127 -0.22 6.92 -9.06
C MET A 127 0.53 7.49 -7.86
N GLY A 128 1.45 6.71 -7.27
CA GLY A 128 1.94 7.00 -5.93
C GLY A 128 0.89 6.74 -4.86
N PHE A 129 1.21 7.07 -3.63
CA PHE A 129 0.28 7.08 -2.51
C PHE A 129 0.80 7.94 -1.36
N THR A 130 -0.03 8.18 -0.34
CA THR A 130 0.35 9.00 0.82
C THR A 130 -0.31 8.49 2.12
N SER A 131 0.08 9.08 3.22
CA SER A 131 -0.57 8.95 4.53
C SER A 131 -0.92 10.32 5.08
N VAL A 132 -1.71 10.36 6.14
CA VAL A 132 -2.04 11.62 6.83
C VAL A 132 -0.77 12.25 7.40
N ASP A 133 -0.67 13.56 7.30
CA ASP A 133 0.41 14.32 7.92
C ASP A 133 0.34 14.22 9.45
N ARG A 134 1.42 13.77 10.05
CA ARG A 134 1.51 13.53 11.50
C ARG A 134 2.34 14.58 12.23
N LEU A 135 2.87 15.59 11.53
CA LEU A 135 3.76 16.57 12.14
C LEU A 135 3.07 17.39 13.24
N GLN A 136 3.71 17.46 14.39
CA GLN A 136 3.39 18.33 15.52
C GLN A 136 4.63 19.15 15.89
N PRO A 137 4.82 20.36 15.34
CA PRO A 137 6.05 21.15 15.53
C PRO A 137 6.34 21.52 16.97
N GLN A 138 5.31 21.51 17.84
CA GLN A 138 5.43 21.84 19.27
C GLN A 138 5.97 20.69 20.14
N VAL A 139 6.05 19.47 19.61
CA VAL A 139 6.56 18.32 20.34
C VAL A 139 8.08 18.32 20.32
N GLU A 140 8.71 18.36 21.49
CA GLU A 140 10.16 18.30 21.61
C GLU A 140 10.67 16.92 21.19
N ARG A 141 11.69 16.90 20.32
CA ARG A 141 12.27 15.70 19.77
C ARG A 141 13.47 15.24 20.60
N ARG A 142 13.48 13.95 20.94
CA ARG A 142 14.59 13.30 21.66
C ARG A 142 15.32 12.30 20.75
N HIS A 143 16.55 11.97 21.10
CA HIS A 143 17.34 10.90 20.50
C HIS A 143 16.85 9.52 20.93
N GLY A 144 15.58 9.20 20.66
CA GLY A 144 14.93 7.93 20.95
C GLY A 144 14.54 7.23 19.66
N PHE A 145 14.23 5.94 19.80
CA PHE A 145 13.75 5.09 18.72
C PHE A 145 12.28 4.73 18.90
N PHE A 146 11.55 4.73 17.81
CA PHE A 146 10.13 4.38 17.78
C PHE A 146 9.84 3.26 16.79
N HIS A 147 9.05 2.28 17.20
CA HIS A 147 8.59 1.19 16.32
C HIS A 147 7.08 0.98 16.44
N LEU A 148 6.37 1.21 15.32
CA LEU A 148 4.94 0.97 15.21
C LEU A 148 4.66 -0.42 14.62
N ALA A 149 4.60 -1.43 15.47
CA ALA A 149 4.31 -2.81 15.09
C ALA A 149 2.83 -3.01 14.70
N GLY A 150 1.91 -2.41 15.46
CA GLY A 150 0.48 -2.58 15.24
C GLY A 150 0.04 -4.05 15.30
N ARG A 151 -0.72 -4.50 14.30
CA ARG A 151 -1.24 -5.88 14.17
C ARG A 151 -0.44 -6.73 13.18
N SER A 152 0.70 -6.27 12.70
CA SER A 152 1.49 -6.97 11.68
C SER A 152 2.52 -7.90 12.31
N SER A 153 2.62 -9.13 11.79
CA SER A 153 3.73 -10.06 12.11
C SER A 153 4.95 -9.85 11.20
N ALA A 154 4.79 -9.10 10.10
CA ALA A 154 5.83 -8.89 9.09
C ALA A 154 6.71 -7.66 9.36
N LYS A 155 6.72 -7.11 10.59
CA LYS A 155 7.50 -5.91 10.96
C LYS A 155 8.72 -6.23 11.82
N ARG A 156 9.11 -7.49 11.92
CA ARG A 156 10.31 -7.96 12.64
C ARG A 156 10.38 -7.48 14.10
N THR A 157 9.24 -7.16 14.73
CA THR A 157 9.16 -6.60 16.09
C THR A 157 9.89 -7.44 17.13
N ARG A 158 9.73 -8.77 17.08
CA ARG A 158 10.43 -9.69 17.99
C ARG A 158 11.95 -9.56 17.85
N LEU A 159 12.46 -9.55 16.61
CA LEU A 159 13.89 -9.36 16.34
C LEU A 159 14.41 -8.04 16.92
N LEU A 160 13.67 -6.93 16.72
CA LEU A 160 14.04 -5.63 17.27
C LEU A 160 14.12 -5.67 18.80
N LEU A 161 13.14 -6.28 19.47
CA LEU A 161 13.14 -6.42 20.91
C LEU A 161 14.30 -7.31 21.43
N GLU A 162 14.60 -8.41 20.72
CA GLU A 162 15.73 -9.30 21.05
C GLU A 162 17.08 -8.60 20.87
N VAL A 163 17.23 -7.81 19.79
CA VAL A 163 18.43 -7.01 19.54
C VAL A 163 18.59 -5.94 20.61
N TRP A 164 17.55 -5.16 20.90
CA TRP A 164 17.63 -4.05 21.87
C TRP A 164 17.94 -4.52 23.28
N ALA A 165 17.41 -5.66 23.70
CA ALA A 165 17.69 -6.24 25.03
C ALA A 165 19.17 -6.66 25.21
N ARG A 166 19.93 -6.84 24.12
CA ARG A 166 21.39 -7.13 24.18
C ARG A 166 22.25 -5.88 24.27
N HIS A 167 21.67 -4.71 24.02
CA HIS A 167 22.35 -3.42 23.97
C HIS A 167 21.76 -2.44 24.99
N PRO A 168 21.99 -2.64 26.31
CA PRO A 168 21.45 -1.76 27.35
C PRO A 168 21.98 -0.32 27.26
N GLU A 169 23.10 -0.10 26.59
CA GLU A 169 23.70 1.20 26.31
C GLU A 169 22.99 2.02 25.23
N TRP A 170 22.11 1.38 24.42
CA TRP A 170 21.40 2.09 23.38
C TRP A 170 20.29 2.99 23.93
N PRO A 171 19.93 4.07 23.20
CA PRO A 171 18.81 4.93 23.56
C PRO A 171 17.50 4.17 23.70
N LEU A 172 16.51 4.81 24.34
CA LEU A 172 15.19 4.25 24.57
C LEU A 172 14.51 3.85 23.26
N LEU A 173 14.03 2.61 23.18
CA LEU A 173 13.13 2.09 22.16
C LEU A 173 11.70 2.08 22.68
N THR A 174 10.83 2.86 22.04
CA THR A 174 9.38 2.80 22.28
C THR A 174 8.70 1.94 21.21
N VAL A 175 8.09 0.83 21.60
CA VAL A 175 7.36 -0.09 20.71
C VAL A 175 5.87 -0.02 21.00
N VAL A 176 5.07 0.20 19.96
CA VAL A 176 3.59 0.13 20.06
C VAL A 176 3.11 -1.11 19.30
N GLN A 177 2.55 -2.08 20.03
CA GLN A 177 2.15 -3.36 19.46
C GLN A 177 0.78 -3.80 19.98
N HIS A 178 0.00 -4.40 19.08
CA HIS A 178 -1.30 -4.93 19.46
C HIS A 178 -1.15 -6.16 20.41
N PRO A 179 -1.95 -6.28 21.48
CA PRO A 179 -1.81 -7.36 22.49
C PRO A 179 -1.74 -8.78 21.91
N LYS A 180 -2.51 -9.06 20.84
CA LYS A 180 -2.53 -10.38 20.19
C LYS A 180 -1.25 -10.75 19.44
N MET A 181 -0.36 -9.77 19.22
CA MET A 181 0.90 -9.96 18.49
C MET A 181 2.12 -9.88 19.43
N ALA A 182 1.92 -9.54 20.70
CA ALA A 182 2.97 -9.34 21.70
C ALA A 182 3.26 -10.67 22.46
N ASP A 183 3.80 -11.64 21.75
CA ASP A 183 4.18 -12.96 22.27
C ASP A 183 5.56 -12.96 22.97
N PHE A 184 6.37 -11.92 22.76
CA PHE A 184 7.68 -11.72 23.37
C PHE A 184 7.78 -10.35 24.03
N ARG A 185 8.23 -10.33 25.32
CA ARG A 185 8.32 -9.11 26.14
C ARG A 185 9.59 -9.16 26.98
N PRO A 186 10.71 -8.68 26.42
CA PRO A 186 11.94 -8.62 27.18
C PRO A 186 11.83 -7.59 28.32
N GLN A 187 12.49 -7.89 29.43
CA GLN A 187 12.69 -6.91 30.51
C GLN A 187 14.03 -6.23 30.26
N ALA A 188 14.00 -4.98 29.85
CA ALA A 188 15.17 -4.15 29.63
C ALA A 188 14.81 -2.68 29.89
N ASP A 189 15.67 -1.96 30.58
CA ASP A 189 15.40 -0.58 31.04
C ASP A 189 15.33 0.42 29.85
N ASN A 190 15.93 0.07 28.72
CA ASN A 190 15.92 0.86 27.50
C ASN A 190 14.79 0.47 26.53
N ILE A 191 13.78 -0.29 26.96
CA ILE A 191 12.61 -0.66 26.16
C ILE A 191 11.31 -0.25 26.86
N VAL A 192 10.51 0.56 26.18
CA VAL A 192 9.10 0.83 26.55
C VAL A 192 8.19 0.11 25.57
N HIS A 193 7.66 -1.04 25.97
CA HIS A 193 6.78 -1.87 25.14
C HIS A 193 5.30 -1.62 25.48
N ARG A 194 4.65 -0.76 24.68
CA ARG A 194 3.22 -0.41 24.80
C ARG A 194 2.37 -1.42 24.05
N ILE A 195 1.69 -2.27 24.80
CA ILE A 195 0.83 -3.35 24.29
C ILE A 195 -0.66 -3.10 24.55
N ASP A 196 -0.98 -2.01 25.20
CA ASP A 196 -2.31 -1.46 25.41
C ASP A 196 -2.80 -0.70 24.17
N TYR A 197 -4.08 -0.38 24.15
CA TYR A 197 -4.61 0.57 23.19
C TYR A 197 -4.10 1.97 23.53
N ILE A 198 -3.51 2.62 22.56
CA ILE A 198 -3.21 4.05 22.63
C ILE A 198 -4.09 4.79 21.62
N ASP A 199 -4.55 5.98 21.97
CA ASP A 199 -5.33 6.81 21.07
C ASP A 199 -4.45 7.44 19.99
N ASP A 200 -5.08 8.05 19.00
CA ASP A 200 -4.37 8.63 17.85
C ASP A 200 -3.50 9.84 18.23
N ALA A 201 -3.91 10.62 19.25
CA ALA A 201 -3.16 11.78 19.72
C ALA A 201 -1.85 11.36 20.41
N GLU A 202 -1.92 10.32 21.25
CA GLU A 202 -0.74 9.75 21.91
C GLU A 202 0.18 9.08 20.86
N LEU A 203 -0.37 8.35 19.88
CA LEU A 203 0.42 7.79 18.78
C LEU A 203 1.16 8.89 18.01
N GLN A 204 0.46 9.97 17.66
CA GLN A 204 1.04 11.11 16.95
C GLN A 204 2.14 11.78 17.78
N ARG A 205 1.93 11.95 19.09
CA ARG A 205 2.95 12.49 20.00
C ARG A 205 4.22 11.62 19.99
N LEU A 206 4.08 10.30 20.14
CA LEU A 206 5.22 9.37 20.12
C LEU A 206 5.97 9.39 18.79
N GLN A 207 5.27 9.54 17.66
CA GLN A 207 5.88 9.67 16.34
C GLN A 207 6.72 10.95 16.23
N ASN A 208 6.29 12.06 16.81
CA ASN A 208 7.03 13.33 16.78
C ASN A 208 8.17 13.36 17.79
N GLU A 209 7.98 12.77 18.96
CA GLU A 209 8.94 12.78 20.05
C GLU A 209 10.25 12.03 19.73
N ASN A 210 10.19 10.98 18.90
CA ASN A 210 11.35 10.15 18.63
C ASN A 210 12.00 10.50 17.29
N LEU A 211 13.34 10.71 17.32
CA LEU A 211 14.12 11.08 16.13
C LEU A 211 14.20 9.93 15.12
N PHE A 212 14.36 8.70 15.60
CA PHE A 212 14.58 7.53 14.76
C PHE A 212 13.33 6.63 14.73
N HIS A 213 12.89 6.22 13.54
CA HIS A 213 11.81 5.25 13.40
C HIS A 213 12.34 3.93 12.81
N LEU A 214 12.15 2.84 13.54
CA LEU A 214 12.53 1.50 13.10
C LEU A 214 11.38 0.86 12.31
N CYS A 215 11.61 0.67 11.04
CA CYS A 215 10.60 0.22 10.09
C CYS A 215 11.07 -0.97 9.23
N PRO A 216 11.61 -2.06 9.80
CA PRO A 216 12.18 -3.19 9.06
C PRO A 216 11.09 -4.15 8.58
N SER A 217 10.12 -3.66 7.81
CA SER A 217 9.11 -4.51 7.21
C SER A 217 9.71 -5.52 6.25
N GLU A 218 9.17 -6.72 6.26
CA GLU A 218 9.54 -7.78 5.33
C GLU A 218 8.94 -7.55 3.93
N THR A 219 7.80 -6.89 3.85
CA THR A 219 7.12 -6.49 2.62
C THR A 219 6.04 -5.47 2.94
N GLU A 220 5.68 -4.62 1.99
CA GLU A 220 4.61 -3.63 2.10
C GLU A 220 3.91 -3.45 0.75
N GLY A 221 2.60 -3.17 0.78
CA GLY A 221 1.89 -2.71 -0.41
C GLY A 221 2.15 -1.23 -0.69
N PHE A 222 2.39 -0.46 0.39
CA PHE A 222 2.82 0.93 0.35
C PHE A 222 3.71 1.28 1.55
N GLY A 223 3.27 0.98 2.77
CA GLY A 223 4.00 1.32 3.99
C GLY A 223 3.54 2.64 4.62
N HIS A 224 2.29 2.68 5.10
CA HIS A 224 1.76 3.88 5.76
C HIS A 224 2.65 4.40 6.88
N TYR A 225 3.16 3.50 7.73
CA TYR A 225 4.00 3.91 8.86
C TYR A 225 5.36 4.47 8.45
N LEU A 226 5.86 4.11 7.24
CA LEU A 226 7.04 4.74 6.63
C LEU A 226 6.72 6.18 6.24
N MET A 227 5.58 6.38 5.56
CA MET A 227 5.15 7.71 5.13
C MET A 227 4.79 8.61 6.33
N GLU A 228 4.19 8.04 7.39
CA GLU A 228 3.95 8.73 8.65
C GLU A 228 5.27 9.16 9.31
N ALA A 229 6.29 8.30 9.32
CA ALA A 229 7.63 8.64 9.82
C ALA A 229 8.28 9.78 9.02
N LEU A 230 8.21 9.71 7.69
CA LEU A 230 8.71 10.78 6.80
C LEU A 230 7.92 12.09 7.00
N SER A 231 6.62 12.01 7.31
CA SER A 231 5.80 13.20 7.54
C SER A 231 6.25 14.02 8.76
N VAL A 232 6.73 13.35 9.79
CA VAL A 232 7.28 14.02 10.99
C VAL A 232 8.77 14.36 10.85
N GLY A 233 9.39 14.07 9.70
CA GLY A 233 10.82 14.27 9.48
C GLY A 233 11.68 13.34 10.33
N ALA A 234 11.20 12.14 10.69
CA ALA A 234 12.02 11.16 11.41
C ALA A 234 13.03 10.52 10.47
N ILE A 235 14.22 10.18 11.00
CA ILE A 235 15.20 9.36 10.29
C ILE A 235 14.75 7.92 10.38
N THR A 236 14.28 7.38 9.25
CA THR A 236 13.62 6.07 9.19
C THR A 236 14.63 5.00 8.82
N LEU A 237 14.72 3.94 9.62
CA LEU A 237 15.53 2.76 9.34
C LEU A 237 14.63 1.70 8.69
N VAL A 238 14.87 1.34 7.42
CA VAL A 238 14.00 0.44 6.65
C VAL A 238 14.77 -0.70 6.01
N THR A 239 14.09 -1.81 5.73
CA THR A 239 14.64 -2.89 4.89
C THR A 239 15.04 -2.34 3.52
N ASP A 240 16.27 -2.60 3.08
CA ASP A 240 16.80 -2.18 1.76
C ASP A 240 16.25 -3.07 0.65
N ALA A 241 14.96 -2.99 0.45
CA ALA A 241 14.25 -3.73 -0.59
C ALA A 241 12.97 -3.00 -0.99
N GLU A 242 12.52 -3.28 -2.20
CA GLU A 242 11.27 -2.72 -2.74
C GLU A 242 10.03 -3.29 -2.00
N PRO A 243 9.03 -2.45 -1.76
CA PRO A 243 8.93 -1.03 -2.10
C PRO A 243 9.46 -0.08 -1.02
N MET A 244 10.01 -0.58 0.12
CA MET A 244 10.39 0.25 1.26
C MET A 244 11.48 1.27 0.89
N ASN A 245 12.50 0.85 0.12
CA ASN A 245 13.60 1.70 -0.32
C ASN A 245 13.23 2.69 -1.44
N GLU A 246 12.06 2.57 -2.07
CA GLU A 246 11.50 3.63 -2.94
C GLU A 246 11.09 4.86 -2.09
N LEU A 247 10.51 4.62 -0.91
CA LEU A 247 10.03 5.67 -0.03
C LEU A 247 11.17 6.26 0.82
N VAL A 248 12.07 5.41 1.31
CA VAL A 248 13.16 5.80 2.19
C VAL A 248 14.49 5.44 1.53
N THR A 249 15.22 6.45 1.11
CA THR A 249 16.59 6.32 0.55
C THR A 249 17.64 6.71 1.59
N ALA A 250 18.91 6.47 1.28
CA ALA A 250 20.03 6.88 2.15
C ALA A 250 20.11 8.40 2.41
N GLU A 251 19.46 9.22 1.57
CA GLU A 251 19.42 10.68 1.74
C GLU A 251 18.47 11.11 2.88
N ARG A 252 17.46 10.27 3.22
CA ARG A 252 16.39 10.59 4.19
C ARG A 252 16.16 9.50 5.23
N GLY A 253 17.05 8.50 5.28
CA GLY A 253 16.95 7.41 6.23
C GLY A 253 18.23 6.57 6.29
N VAL A 254 18.10 5.36 6.82
CA VAL A 254 19.15 4.34 6.88
C VAL A 254 18.57 3.04 6.31
N LEU A 255 19.30 2.41 5.40
CA LEU A 255 18.89 1.17 4.76
C LEU A 255 19.47 -0.02 5.52
N ILE A 256 18.62 -1.00 5.84
CA ILE A 256 18.98 -2.24 6.54
C ILE A 256 19.04 -3.36 5.49
N PRO A 257 20.20 -3.92 5.18
CA PRO A 257 20.30 -5.01 4.22
C PRO A 257 19.53 -6.25 4.71
N PHE A 258 18.90 -6.97 3.77
CA PHE A 258 18.25 -8.24 4.05
C PHE A 258 19.19 -9.41 3.77
N SER A 259 18.99 -10.52 4.47
CA SER A 259 19.81 -11.74 4.33
C SER A 259 19.04 -12.91 3.68
N GLU A 260 17.70 -12.87 3.67
CA GLU A 260 16.85 -13.92 3.16
C GLU A 260 15.64 -13.36 2.42
N THR A 261 15.13 -14.10 1.42
CA THR A 261 13.88 -13.77 0.72
C THR A 261 12.89 -14.93 0.75
N ARG A 262 11.59 -14.61 0.78
CA ARG A 262 10.50 -15.58 0.68
C ARG A 262 9.38 -15.05 -0.20
N PRO A 263 8.72 -15.90 -1.02
CA PRO A 263 7.58 -15.44 -1.83
C PRO A 263 6.36 -15.14 -0.96
N GLN A 264 5.58 -14.12 -1.36
CA GLN A 264 4.26 -13.83 -0.79
C GLN A 264 3.30 -13.32 -1.86
N GLU A 265 2.40 -14.17 -2.33
CA GLU A 265 1.49 -13.90 -3.46
C GLU A 265 2.23 -13.38 -4.70
N LEU A 266 2.09 -12.09 -5.07
CA LEU A 266 2.83 -11.47 -6.16
C LEU A 266 4.08 -10.72 -5.71
N ALA A 267 4.27 -10.54 -4.39
CA ALA A 267 5.39 -9.84 -3.79
C ALA A 267 6.45 -10.80 -3.23
N THR A 268 7.52 -10.22 -2.74
CA THR A 268 8.60 -10.90 -2.02
C THR A 268 8.68 -10.37 -0.60
N ARG A 269 8.91 -11.24 0.36
CA ARG A 269 9.31 -10.89 1.72
C ARG A 269 10.82 -10.87 1.82
N TYR A 270 11.35 -9.84 2.42
CA TYR A 270 12.78 -9.61 2.62
C TYR A 270 13.07 -9.59 4.13
N LEU A 271 13.85 -10.54 4.58
CA LEU A 271 14.09 -10.73 6.00
C LEU A 271 15.46 -10.16 6.38
N VAL A 272 15.43 -9.16 7.26
CA VAL A 272 16.65 -8.64 7.90
C VAL A 272 17.04 -9.54 9.07
N ASP A 273 18.33 -9.65 9.36
CA ASP A 273 18.86 -10.34 10.54
C ASP A 273 19.32 -9.39 11.64
N ALA A 274 19.76 -9.93 12.75
CA ALA A 274 20.18 -9.16 13.92
C ALA A 274 21.40 -8.30 13.64
N ALA A 275 22.39 -8.83 12.95
CA ALA A 275 23.63 -8.10 12.66
C ALA A 275 23.37 -6.90 11.75
N ALA A 276 22.48 -7.06 10.75
CA ALA A 276 22.10 -5.97 9.87
C ALA A 276 21.34 -4.85 10.63
N VAL A 277 20.47 -5.23 11.58
CA VAL A 277 19.77 -4.26 12.44
C VAL A 277 20.76 -3.54 13.34
N GLU A 278 21.68 -4.25 14.01
CA GLU A 278 22.72 -3.67 14.87
C GLU A 278 23.56 -2.66 14.09
N ALA A 279 24.09 -3.04 12.94
CA ALA A 279 24.88 -2.15 12.10
C ALA A 279 24.12 -0.88 11.66
N ALA A 280 22.84 -1.02 11.32
CA ALA A 280 22.00 0.12 10.92
C ALA A 280 21.71 1.07 12.10
N VAL A 281 21.47 0.54 13.31
CA VAL A 281 21.29 1.35 14.52
C VAL A 281 22.57 2.10 14.85
N GLU A 282 23.73 1.44 14.84
CA GLU A 282 25.03 2.07 15.07
C GLU A 282 25.32 3.16 14.05
N ALA A 283 25.03 2.90 12.76
CA ALA A 283 25.16 3.91 11.71
C ALA A 283 24.25 5.12 11.95
N ALA A 284 23.02 4.90 12.45
CA ALA A 284 22.11 5.98 12.80
C ALA A 284 22.60 6.79 14.01
N LEU A 285 23.13 6.12 15.03
CA LEU A 285 23.70 6.77 16.22
C LEU A 285 24.99 7.54 15.93
N ALA A 286 25.75 7.15 14.91
CA ALA A 286 26.99 7.82 14.48
C ALA A 286 26.73 9.07 13.62
N LEU A 287 25.47 9.40 13.27
CA LEU A 287 25.16 10.60 12.49
C LEU A 287 25.49 11.87 13.25
N THR A 288 26.18 12.78 12.57
CA THR A 288 26.45 14.12 13.11
C THR A 288 25.16 14.96 13.16
N PRO A 289 25.09 16.01 14.01
CA PRO A 289 23.92 16.90 14.04
C PRO A 289 23.54 17.47 12.66
N LEU A 290 24.52 17.84 11.84
CA LEU A 290 24.29 18.34 10.48
C LEU A 290 23.69 17.26 9.57
N GLN A 291 24.13 16.01 9.67
CA GLN A 291 23.56 14.89 8.91
C GLN A 291 22.14 14.54 9.36
N ILE A 292 21.86 14.65 10.65
CA ILE A 292 20.52 14.47 11.22
C ILE A 292 19.58 15.54 10.65
N GLU A 293 19.97 16.82 10.72
CA GLU A 293 19.18 17.93 10.20
C GLU A 293 18.90 17.77 8.70
N ALA A 294 19.93 17.46 7.91
CA ALA A 294 19.80 17.26 6.46
C ALA A 294 18.84 16.11 6.11
N ARG A 295 18.96 14.95 6.78
CA ARG A 295 18.08 13.80 6.55
C ARG A 295 16.64 14.06 7.00
N SER A 296 16.45 14.70 8.16
CA SER A 296 15.12 15.10 8.66
C SER A 296 14.43 16.06 7.71
N ALA A 297 15.14 17.06 7.19
CA ALA A 297 14.62 18.00 6.20
C ALA A 297 14.26 17.28 4.88
N ALA A 298 15.15 16.40 4.40
CA ALA A 298 14.90 15.62 3.17
C ALA A 298 13.70 14.67 3.32
N ALA A 299 13.52 14.04 4.48
CA ALA A 299 12.37 13.19 4.79
C ALA A 299 11.06 13.98 4.74
N ARG A 300 11.03 15.11 5.44
CA ARG A 300 9.84 15.99 5.46
C ARG A 300 9.51 16.55 4.08
N ASP A 301 10.49 17.04 3.35
CA ASP A 301 10.32 17.61 2.02
C ASP A 301 9.84 16.54 1.02
N PHE A 302 10.36 15.33 1.10
CA PHE A 302 9.84 14.22 0.29
C PHE A 302 8.37 13.95 0.59
N TYR A 303 7.96 13.87 1.87
CA TYR A 303 6.56 13.68 2.24
C TYR A 303 5.66 14.74 1.63
N VAL A 304 5.99 16.02 1.77
CA VAL A 304 5.18 17.15 1.27
C VAL A 304 5.02 17.07 -0.24
N ARG A 305 6.12 16.84 -0.97
CA ARG A 305 6.08 16.72 -2.45
C ARG A 305 5.29 15.49 -2.89
N ASN A 306 5.48 14.35 -2.23
CA ASN A 306 4.80 13.11 -2.56
C ASN A 306 3.29 13.21 -2.30
N ASP A 307 2.85 13.79 -1.18
CA ASP A 307 1.43 14.00 -0.88
C ASP A 307 0.76 14.87 -1.96
N ALA A 308 1.38 15.99 -2.30
CA ALA A 308 0.87 16.88 -3.34
C ALA A 308 0.85 16.21 -4.73
N ALA A 309 1.85 15.41 -5.05
CA ALA A 309 1.91 14.68 -6.32
C ALA A 309 0.83 13.60 -6.39
N PHE A 310 0.67 12.78 -5.35
CA PHE A 310 -0.35 11.75 -5.27
C PHE A 310 -1.76 12.33 -5.46
N ARG A 311 -2.11 13.41 -4.75
CA ARG A 311 -3.43 14.05 -4.86
C ARG A 311 -3.74 14.48 -6.29
N ARG A 312 -2.77 15.12 -6.97
CA ARG A 312 -2.93 15.52 -8.37
C ARG A 312 -3.06 14.33 -9.31
N GLN A 313 -2.21 13.30 -9.13
CA GLN A 313 -2.20 12.11 -9.98
C GLN A 313 -3.47 11.29 -9.86
N LEU A 314 -3.98 11.08 -8.63
CA LEU A 314 -5.24 10.39 -8.40
C LEU A 314 -6.41 11.08 -9.12
N VAL A 315 -6.56 12.40 -8.92
CA VAL A 315 -7.62 13.18 -9.56
C VAL A 315 -7.51 13.11 -11.08
N ALA A 316 -6.31 13.33 -11.63
CA ALA A 316 -6.07 13.27 -13.08
C ALA A 316 -6.35 11.87 -13.66
N ALA A 317 -5.92 10.80 -12.97
CA ALA A 317 -6.19 9.43 -13.40
C ALA A 317 -7.70 9.14 -13.43
N MET A 318 -8.44 9.56 -12.40
CA MET A 318 -9.89 9.34 -12.34
C MET A 318 -10.65 10.14 -13.40
N TRP A 319 -10.29 11.40 -13.67
CA TRP A 319 -10.89 12.18 -14.76
C TRP A 319 -10.63 11.54 -16.12
N ARG A 320 -9.40 11.08 -16.41
CA ARG A 320 -9.11 10.35 -17.65
C ARG A 320 -9.99 9.11 -17.82
N MET A 321 -10.30 8.40 -16.73
CA MET A 321 -11.16 7.21 -16.78
C MET A 321 -12.63 7.55 -17.02
N ILE A 322 -13.09 8.73 -16.60
CA ILE A 322 -14.46 9.23 -16.80
C ILE A 322 -14.63 9.77 -18.22
N GLU A 323 -13.68 10.57 -18.71
CA GLU A 323 -13.77 11.29 -19.98
C GLU A 323 -13.48 10.42 -21.21
N GLN A 324 -12.68 9.34 -21.07
CA GLN A 324 -12.41 8.43 -22.19
C GLN A 324 -13.66 7.65 -22.55
N PRO A 325 -14.12 7.66 -23.84
CA PRO A 325 -15.19 6.82 -24.28
C PRO A 325 -14.90 5.34 -24.00
N ALA A 326 -15.91 4.57 -23.59
CA ALA A 326 -15.76 3.13 -23.37
C ALA A 326 -15.30 2.49 -24.70
N THR A 327 -14.07 2.00 -24.76
CA THR A 327 -13.61 1.20 -25.88
C THR A 327 -14.50 -0.05 -25.95
N LEU A 328 -15.29 -0.19 -27.00
CA LEU A 328 -15.97 -1.44 -27.29
C LEU A 328 -14.91 -2.54 -27.40
N PRO A 329 -15.13 -3.75 -26.82
CA PRO A 329 -14.24 -4.85 -27.11
C PRO A 329 -14.19 -5.01 -28.63
N GLN A 330 -12.99 -4.96 -29.22
CA GLN A 330 -12.80 -5.39 -30.59
C GLN A 330 -13.27 -6.84 -30.67
N LEU A 331 -14.45 -7.05 -31.23
CA LEU A 331 -14.82 -8.34 -31.77
C LEU A 331 -13.72 -8.66 -32.80
N ALA A 332 -12.88 -9.64 -32.49
CA ALA A 332 -12.01 -10.23 -33.48
C ALA A 332 -12.94 -10.79 -34.57
N LEU A 333 -13.09 -10.04 -35.65
CA LEU A 333 -13.57 -10.56 -36.91
C LEU A 333 -12.39 -11.41 -37.43
N GLU A 334 -12.39 -12.69 -37.09
CA GLU A 334 -11.68 -13.68 -37.88
C GLU A 334 -12.32 -13.67 -39.27
N VAL A 335 -11.71 -12.93 -40.16
CA VAL A 335 -11.94 -13.08 -41.61
C VAL A 335 -11.19 -14.35 -41.97
N GLU A 336 -11.92 -15.46 -42.10
CA GLU A 336 -11.44 -16.62 -42.82
C GLU A 336 -11.17 -16.17 -44.26
N GLU A 337 -9.92 -15.97 -44.62
CA GLU A 337 -9.49 -15.90 -46.03
C GLU A 337 -9.68 -17.30 -46.62
N GLU A 338 -10.78 -17.50 -47.35
CA GLU A 338 -10.94 -18.61 -48.29
C GLU A 338 -9.81 -18.48 -49.36
N VAL A 339 -8.86 -19.39 -49.25
CA VAL A 339 -7.87 -19.60 -50.36
C VAL A 339 -8.59 -20.26 -51.49
N PRO A 340 -8.71 -19.61 -52.71
CA PRO A 340 -9.28 -20.27 -53.87
C PRO A 340 -8.33 -21.37 -54.35
N ASN A 341 -8.81 -22.59 -54.34
CA ASN A 341 -8.16 -23.74 -55.03
C ASN A 341 -8.04 -23.44 -56.52
N GLY A 342 -6.82 -23.07 -56.96
CA GLY A 342 -6.43 -22.90 -58.36
C GLY A 342 -6.08 -24.23 -58.98
N LEU A 343 -6.89 -24.65 -59.93
CA LEU A 343 -6.73 -25.60 -61.01
C LEU A 343 -5.29 -26.07 -61.32
N VAL A 344 -5.12 -27.37 -61.21
CA VAL A 344 -4.08 -28.13 -61.91
C VAL A 344 -4.51 -28.28 -63.40
N ALA A 345 -3.73 -27.73 -64.33
CA ALA A 345 -3.77 -28.12 -65.73
C ALA A 345 -2.43 -28.70 -66.08
N GLY A 346 -2.43 -29.96 -66.56
CA GLY A 346 -1.27 -30.70 -66.95
C GLY A 346 -0.73 -30.29 -68.33
N SER A 347 0.45 -30.66 -68.54
CA SER A 347 1.08 -31.32 -69.69
C SER A 347 2.56 -31.49 -69.40
#